data_7432a34d5a75b45de77bd6bbf7411677
#
_entry.id   7432a34d5a75b45de77bd6bbf7411677
#
_cell.length_a   1.000
_cell.length_b   1.000
_cell.length_c   1.000
_cell.angle_alpha   90.00
_cell.angle_beta   90.00
_cell.angle_gamma   90.00
#
_symmetry.space_group_name_H-M   'P 1'
#
loop_
_entity.id
_entity.type
_entity.pdbx_description
1 polymer ?
#
loop_
_entity_poly.entity_id
_entity_poly.type
_entity_poly.pdbx_seq_one_letter_code
_entity_poly.pdbx_strand_id
1 'polypeptide(L)'
;MCIRDRASTFKELFVNALISAAFMGVLVLEKDLGAAVIFYITYVLMVYVATSRPVFLVGGISLGAGAVMLGYALFKNSLFQHVMVRVHAWQNPFADIDGGGYQLSQSLFAIGTGGYAGSGLTQGAAGSIPVSESDFIFSAICEELGVIFGLAMILVIVSIFLSFANVAMKCKEPFYKYVALGFSSIYIVQCFLNLGGVTKFIPSTGVTLPLVSYGVSSVLSTLIIFAIVQGVYVISSSEAVKYEREKEKARQKLREQESAVNTGRRTDRERKTTN
;
A
#
# COMPACT_ATOMS: atom_id res chain seq x y z
N MET A 1 -6.15 -21.37 -16.25
CA MET A 1 -4.73 -21.11 -16.56
C MET A 1 -4.03 -20.73 -15.27
N CYS A 2 -3.20 -21.61 -14.73
CA CYS A 2 -2.55 -21.39 -13.45
C CYS A 2 -1.61 -20.19 -13.53
N ILE A 3 -1.80 -19.23 -12.61
CA ILE A 3 -0.92 -18.06 -12.40
C ILE A 3 0.55 -18.47 -12.21
N ARG A 4 0.78 -19.72 -11.85
CA ARG A 4 2.09 -20.33 -11.59
C ARG A 4 3.00 -20.45 -12.81
N ASP A 5 2.47 -20.41 -14.04
CA ASP A 5 3.26 -20.71 -15.23
C ASP A 5 3.87 -19.48 -15.94
N ARG A 6 3.50 -18.24 -15.56
CA ARG A 6 4.03 -17.03 -16.20
C ARG A 6 5.17 -16.33 -15.46
N ALA A 7 5.30 -16.50 -14.15
CA ALA A 7 6.39 -15.86 -13.39
C ALA A 7 7.67 -16.70 -13.35
N SER A 8 7.79 -17.75 -14.16
CA SER A 8 8.80 -18.77 -13.94
C SER A 8 10.03 -18.66 -14.83
N THR A 9 10.13 -17.70 -15.71
CA THR A 9 11.40 -17.52 -16.42
C THR A 9 12.29 -16.61 -15.58
N PHE A 10 13.33 -17.20 -14.99
CA PHE A 10 14.38 -16.50 -14.22
C PHE A 10 14.87 -15.23 -14.95
N LYS A 11 14.87 -15.24 -16.27
CA LYS A 11 15.19 -14.10 -17.11
C LYS A 11 14.24 -12.91 -16.91
N GLU A 12 12.92 -13.14 -16.83
CA GLU A 12 11.92 -12.07 -16.66
C GLU A 12 12.02 -11.44 -15.28
N LEU A 13 12.22 -12.27 -14.23
CA LEU A 13 12.47 -11.76 -12.88
C LEU A 13 13.76 -10.93 -12.82
N PHE A 14 14.81 -11.39 -13.48
CA PHE A 14 16.09 -10.67 -13.52
C PHE A 14 15.99 -9.33 -14.25
N VAL A 15 15.32 -9.28 -15.40
CA VAL A 15 15.10 -8.03 -16.15
C VAL A 15 14.26 -7.04 -15.33
N ASN A 16 13.18 -7.50 -14.70
CA ASN A 16 12.36 -6.67 -13.82
C ASN A 16 13.15 -6.16 -12.61
N ALA A 17 14.00 -7.00 -12.01
CA ALA A 17 14.87 -6.61 -10.92
C ALA A 17 15.88 -5.53 -11.35
N LEU A 18 16.46 -5.67 -12.54
CA LEU A 18 17.43 -4.70 -13.09
C LEU A 18 16.76 -3.33 -13.34
N ILE A 19 15.56 -3.33 -13.95
CA ILE A 19 14.80 -2.10 -14.19
C ILE A 19 14.44 -1.43 -12.85
N SER A 20 13.95 -2.20 -11.88
CA SER A 20 13.60 -1.70 -10.55
C SER A 20 14.82 -1.15 -9.80
N ALA A 21 15.98 -1.83 -9.91
CA ALA A 21 17.22 -1.36 -9.33
C ALA A 21 17.70 -0.05 -9.97
N ALA A 22 17.51 0.14 -11.28
CA ALA A 22 17.85 1.39 -11.96
C ALA A 22 17.01 2.56 -11.44
N PHE A 23 15.69 2.39 -11.30
CA PHE A 23 14.80 3.40 -10.70
C PHE A 23 15.16 3.72 -9.25
N MET A 24 15.43 2.69 -8.43
CA MET A 24 15.88 2.90 -7.06
C MET A 24 17.22 3.65 -7.01
N GLY A 25 18.14 3.35 -7.94
CA GLY A 25 19.41 4.05 -8.06
C GLY A 25 19.24 5.55 -8.31
N VAL A 26 18.32 5.93 -9.19
CA VAL A 26 17.97 7.34 -9.43
C VAL A 26 17.46 8.02 -8.15
N LEU A 27 16.51 7.39 -7.44
CA LEU A 27 15.95 7.93 -6.18
C LEU A 27 17.05 8.13 -5.10
N VAL A 28 17.99 7.20 -5.00
CA VAL A 28 19.12 7.31 -4.08
C VAL A 28 20.06 8.46 -4.50
N LEU A 29 20.30 8.67 -5.79
CA LEU A 29 21.10 9.79 -6.29
C LEU A 29 20.42 11.14 -6.03
N GLU A 30 19.09 11.21 -6.12
CA GLU A 30 18.28 12.38 -5.75
C GLU A 30 18.21 12.60 -4.23
N LYS A 31 18.79 11.70 -3.43
CA LYS A 31 18.76 11.70 -1.95
C LYS A 31 17.34 11.53 -1.37
N ASP A 32 16.38 11.08 -2.18
CA ASP A 32 15.04 10.73 -1.72
C ASP A 32 14.98 9.28 -1.25
N LEU A 33 15.54 9.05 -0.07
CA LEU A 33 15.58 7.72 0.55
C LEU A 33 14.20 7.26 1.01
N GLY A 34 13.29 8.19 1.31
CA GLY A 34 11.92 7.87 1.67
C GLY A 34 11.18 7.19 0.53
N ALA A 35 11.20 7.81 -0.66
CA ALA A 35 10.61 7.21 -1.86
C ALA A 35 11.31 5.90 -2.26
N ALA A 36 12.64 5.84 -2.14
CA ALA A 36 13.40 4.62 -2.44
C ALA A 36 12.98 3.44 -1.55
N VAL A 37 12.76 3.66 -0.26
CA VAL A 37 12.28 2.62 0.68
C VAL A 37 10.87 2.17 0.34
N ILE A 38 9.94 3.10 0.03
CA ILE A 38 8.57 2.76 -0.40
C ILE A 38 8.62 1.88 -1.65
N PHE A 39 9.38 2.30 -2.65
CA PHE A 39 9.51 1.57 -3.90
C PHE A 39 10.10 0.18 -3.68
N TYR A 40 11.14 0.08 -2.85
CA TYR A 40 11.80 -1.18 -2.53
C TYR A 40 10.86 -2.17 -1.82
N ILE A 41 10.19 -1.73 -0.75
CA ILE A 41 9.27 -2.59 0.00
C ILE A 41 8.13 -3.04 -0.90
N THR A 42 7.56 -2.13 -1.69
CA THR A 42 6.49 -2.46 -2.63
C THR A 42 6.97 -3.47 -3.69
N TYR A 43 8.16 -3.29 -4.24
CA TYR A 43 8.74 -4.23 -5.20
C TYR A 43 8.90 -5.64 -4.61
N VAL A 44 9.46 -5.75 -3.40
CA VAL A 44 9.64 -7.04 -2.71
C VAL A 44 8.30 -7.72 -2.45
N LEU A 45 7.29 -6.96 -1.99
CA LEU A 45 5.94 -7.47 -1.78
C LEU A 45 5.31 -7.97 -3.08
N MET A 46 5.46 -7.21 -4.18
CA MET A 46 4.92 -7.59 -5.49
C MET A 46 5.59 -8.85 -6.05
N VAL A 47 6.92 -8.99 -5.92
CA VAL A 47 7.64 -10.21 -6.31
C VAL A 47 7.18 -11.41 -5.47
N TYR A 48 6.99 -11.23 -4.17
CA TYR A 48 6.46 -12.27 -3.30
C TYR A 48 5.05 -12.70 -3.73
N VAL A 49 4.14 -11.76 -3.97
CA VAL A 49 2.76 -12.06 -4.39
C VAL A 49 2.75 -12.74 -5.77
N ALA A 50 3.59 -12.30 -6.71
CA ALA A 50 3.66 -12.88 -8.04
C ALA A 50 4.22 -14.31 -8.05
N THR A 51 5.20 -14.59 -7.20
CA THR A 51 5.89 -15.90 -7.15
C THR A 51 5.28 -16.85 -6.14
N SER A 52 4.56 -16.33 -5.14
CA SER A 52 4.03 -17.09 -3.97
C SER A 52 5.11 -17.90 -3.22
N ARG A 53 6.38 -17.49 -3.34
CA ARG A 53 7.52 -18.17 -2.69
C ARG A 53 8.10 -17.27 -1.59
N PRO A 54 8.07 -17.70 -0.30
CA PRO A 54 8.56 -16.90 0.81
C PRO A 54 10.08 -16.61 0.74
N VAL A 55 10.81 -17.41 -0.04
CA VAL A 55 12.26 -17.20 -0.26
C VAL A 55 12.55 -15.82 -0.86
N PHE A 56 11.69 -15.30 -1.76
CA PHE A 56 11.88 -13.96 -2.33
C PHE A 56 11.61 -12.84 -1.31
N LEU A 57 10.71 -13.05 -0.38
CA LEU A 57 10.47 -12.10 0.71
C LEU A 57 11.69 -12.05 1.65
N VAL A 58 12.15 -13.21 2.12
CA VAL A 58 13.33 -13.31 3.00
C VAL A 58 14.57 -12.80 2.27
N GLY A 59 14.76 -13.21 1.00
CA GLY A 59 15.87 -12.74 0.16
C GLY A 59 15.83 -11.23 -0.08
N GLY A 60 14.66 -10.66 -0.31
CA GLY A 60 14.46 -9.22 -0.41
C GLY A 60 14.86 -8.51 0.89
N ILE A 61 14.32 -8.92 2.04
CA ILE A 61 14.64 -8.31 3.32
C ILE A 61 16.16 -8.37 3.60
N SER A 62 16.80 -9.51 3.38
CA SER A 62 18.24 -9.67 3.58
C SER A 62 19.07 -8.83 2.61
N LEU A 63 18.66 -8.72 1.34
CA LEU A 63 19.30 -7.86 0.35
C LEU A 63 19.20 -6.37 0.75
N GLY A 64 18.01 -5.92 1.20
CA GLY A 64 17.81 -4.56 1.67
C GLY A 64 18.66 -4.22 2.89
N ALA A 65 18.69 -5.10 3.88
CA ALA A 65 19.53 -4.94 5.06
C ALA A 65 21.04 -4.89 4.67
N GLY A 66 21.46 -5.78 3.77
CA GLY A 66 22.83 -5.78 3.24
C GLY A 66 23.18 -4.51 2.48
N ALA A 67 22.26 -3.98 1.65
CA ALA A 67 22.44 -2.74 0.92
C ALA A 67 22.60 -1.54 1.87
N VAL A 68 21.79 -1.47 2.95
CA VAL A 68 21.91 -0.43 3.98
C VAL A 68 23.24 -0.53 4.70
N MET A 69 23.68 -1.74 5.10
CA MET A 69 24.98 -1.96 5.75
C MET A 69 26.15 -1.59 4.84
N LEU A 70 26.09 -2.00 3.58
CA LEU A 70 27.13 -1.69 2.59
C LEU A 70 27.18 -0.19 2.30
N GLY A 71 26.01 0.44 2.12
CA GLY A 71 25.91 1.89 1.94
C GLY A 71 26.48 2.66 3.12
N TYR A 72 26.20 2.24 4.33
CA TYR A 72 26.81 2.82 5.53
C TYR A 72 28.33 2.67 5.53
N ALA A 73 28.85 1.48 5.19
CA ALA A 73 30.30 1.23 5.18
C ALA A 73 31.05 2.04 4.11
N LEU A 74 30.48 2.17 2.90
CA LEU A 74 31.13 2.84 1.75
C LEU A 74 30.97 4.37 1.77
N PHE A 75 29.82 4.88 2.20
CA PHE A 75 29.46 6.29 2.06
C PHE A 75 29.29 7.02 3.40
N LYS A 76 29.98 6.56 4.44
CA LYS A 76 29.88 7.07 5.82
C LYS A 76 30.01 8.60 5.95
N ASN A 77 30.70 9.25 5.05
CA ASN A 77 31.05 10.68 5.18
C ASN A 77 30.26 11.64 4.27
N SER A 78 29.34 11.19 3.41
CA SER A 78 28.74 12.09 2.41
C SER A 78 27.24 11.87 2.22
N LEU A 79 26.85 10.77 1.57
CA LEU A 79 25.43 10.53 1.24
C LEU A 79 24.59 10.08 2.44
N PHE A 80 25.18 9.37 3.39
CA PHE A 80 24.48 8.79 4.54
C PHE A 80 24.49 9.67 5.79
N GLN A 81 25.12 10.86 5.77
CA GLN A 81 25.14 11.74 6.93
C GLN A 81 23.73 12.13 7.37
N HIS A 82 22.84 12.47 6.44
CA HIS A 82 21.44 12.79 6.75
C HIS A 82 20.68 11.60 7.35
N VAL A 83 20.98 10.37 6.90
CA VAL A 83 20.38 9.15 7.46
C VAL A 83 20.85 8.92 8.88
N MET A 84 22.16 9.11 9.12
CA MET A 84 22.75 8.93 10.45
C MET A 84 22.15 9.91 11.47
N VAL A 85 21.96 11.17 11.09
CA VAL A 85 21.28 12.16 11.96
C VAL A 85 19.87 11.67 12.33
N ARG A 86 19.10 11.17 11.36
CA ARG A 86 17.75 10.63 11.63
C ARG A 86 17.77 9.36 12.49
N VAL A 87 18.76 8.48 12.31
CA VAL A 87 18.92 7.28 13.13
C VAL A 87 19.32 7.64 14.56
N HIS A 88 20.25 8.59 14.75
CA HIS A 88 20.62 9.08 16.09
C HIS A 88 19.43 9.77 16.78
N ALA A 89 18.72 10.64 16.07
CA ALA A 89 17.51 11.27 16.57
C ALA A 89 16.44 10.24 16.96
N TRP A 90 16.28 9.16 16.18
CA TRP A 90 15.37 8.07 16.51
C TRP A 90 15.80 7.28 17.74
N GLN A 91 17.08 6.99 17.90
CA GLN A 91 17.58 6.26 19.07
C GLN A 91 17.40 7.07 20.36
N ASN A 92 17.82 8.31 20.35
CA ASN A 92 17.72 9.20 21.51
C ASN A 92 17.40 10.64 21.09
N PRO A 93 16.10 10.96 20.84
CA PRO A 93 15.70 12.28 20.37
C PRO A 93 15.97 13.39 21.40
N PHE A 94 16.00 13.04 22.67
CA PHE A 94 16.18 14.00 23.78
C PHE A 94 17.67 14.29 24.10
N ALA A 95 18.62 13.58 23.46
CA ALA A 95 20.04 13.88 23.66
C ALA A 95 20.48 15.17 22.96
N ASP A 96 19.79 15.55 21.88
CA ASP A 96 20.07 16.74 21.09
C ASP A 96 18.75 17.41 20.70
N ILE A 97 18.04 17.94 21.73
CA ILE A 97 16.69 18.51 21.56
C ILE A 97 16.70 19.74 20.65
N ASP A 98 17.78 20.53 20.68
CA ASP A 98 17.88 21.76 19.89
C ASP A 98 18.52 21.56 18.51
N GLY A 99 19.00 20.35 18.20
CA GLY A 99 19.67 20.00 16.96
C GLY A 99 18.95 18.89 16.19
N GLY A 100 19.66 17.80 15.94
CA GLY A 100 19.18 16.70 15.09
C GLY A 100 17.92 16.00 15.61
N GLY A 101 17.67 16.01 16.91
CA GLY A 101 16.47 15.45 17.58
C GLY A 101 15.27 16.39 17.65
N TYR A 102 15.40 17.66 17.28
CA TYR A 102 14.38 18.69 17.49
C TYR A 102 13.00 18.30 16.94
N GLN A 103 12.92 17.95 15.66
CA GLN A 103 11.65 17.64 15.01
C GLN A 103 10.92 16.47 15.69
N LEU A 104 11.64 15.38 15.97
CA LEU A 104 11.05 14.20 16.60
C LEU A 104 10.69 14.45 18.06
N SER A 105 11.48 15.20 18.79
CA SER A 105 11.18 15.58 20.17
C SER A 105 9.91 16.43 20.26
N GLN A 106 9.79 17.46 19.42
CA GLN A 106 8.59 18.30 19.35
C GLN A 106 7.36 17.49 18.92
N SER A 107 7.51 16.56 17.97
CA SER A 107 6.45 15.65 17.57
C SER A 107 5.93 14.81 18.74
N LEU A 108 6.83 14.24 19.54
CA LEU A 108 6.45 13.45 20.71
C LEU A 108 5.81 14.31 21.81
N PHE A 109 6.29 15.54 22.01
CA PHE A 109 5.67 16.47 22.93
C PHE A 109 4.26 16.85 22.49
N ALA A 110 4.05 17.15 21.22
CA ALA A 110 2.73 17.46 20.65
C ALA A 110 1.73 16.32 20.87
N ILE A 111 2.13 15.07 20.57
CA ILE A 111 1.28 13.90 20.83
C ILE A 111 0.99 13.75 22.33
N GLY A 112 2.00 14.00 23.19
CA GLY A 112 1.85 13.89 24.64
C GLY A 112 0.97 14.97 25.24
N THR A 113 1.09 16.23 24.80
CA THR A 113 0.30 17.38 25.31
C THR A 113 -1.15 17.31 24.87
N GLY A 114 -1.45 16.78 23.67
CA GLY A 114 -2.82 16.62 23.18
C GLY A 114 -3.65 15.64 24.00
N GLY A 115 -3.03 14.68 24.69
CA GLY A 115 -3.74 13.71 25.51
C GLY A 115 -4.83 12.96 24.75
N TYR A 116 -5.92 12.59 25.42
CA TYR A 116 -7.01 11.83 24.80
C TYR A 116 -7.92 12.68 23.91
N ALA A 117 -8.25 13.89 24.33
CA ALA A 117 -9.28 14.74 23.71
C ALA A 117 -8.71 15.93 22.91
N GLY A 118 -7.40 16.14 22.94
CA GLY A 118 -6.75 17.27 22.31
C GLY A 118 -6.78 18.56 23.14
N SER A 119 -5.88 19.49 22.79
CA SER A 119 -5.84 20.84 23.36
C SER A 119 -6.90 21.79 22.78
N GLY A 120 -7.52 21.40 21.67
CA GLY A 120 -8.45 22.21 20.88
C GLY A 120 -7.83 22.77 19.61
N LEU A 121 -8.68 23.03 18.60
CA LEU A 121 -8.25 23.60 17.34
C LEU A 121 -7.56 24.94 17.55
N THR A 122 -6.38 25.09 16.94
CA THR A 122 -5.52 26.29 17.04
C THR A 122 -5.01 26.64 18.46
N GLN A 123 -5.23 25.76 19.43
CA GLN A 123 -4.77 25.95 20.82
C GLN A 123 -3.43 25.22 21.08
N GLY A 124 -3.01 24.35 20.15
CA GLY A 124 -1.73 23.65 20.23
C GLY A 124 -0.56 24.52 19.76
N ALA A 125 0.64 24.02 19.99
CA ALA A 125 1.90 24.58 19.51
C ALA A 125 2.46 23.87 18.29
N ALA A 126 1.59 23.24 17.47
CA ALA A 126 2.00 22.47 16.29
C ALA A 126 2.87 23.26 15.30
N GLY A 127 2.71 24.60 15.28
CA GLY A 127 3.57 25.51 14.50
C GLY A 127 5.03 25.53 14.96
N SER A 128 5.36 25.03 16.16
CA SER A 128 6.73 24.89 16.63
C SER A 128 7.46 23.70 15.99
N ILE A 129 6.73 22.74 15.42
CA ILE A 129 7.31 21.60 14.73
C ILE A 129 7.68 22.03 13.31
N PRO A 130 8.96 22.02 12.91
CA PRO A 130 9.33 22.30 11.54
C PRO A 130 8.65 21.28 10.60
N VAL A 131 8.07 21.78 9.47
CA VAL A 131 7.37 20.95 8.48
C VAL A 131 6.18 20.16 9.07
N SER A 132 5.53 20.69 10.12
CA SER A 132 4.35 20.07 10.74
C SER A 132 3.24 19.79 9.74
N GLU A 133 3.07 20.65 8.74
CA GLU A 133 2.03 20.53 7.71
C GLU A 133 2.26 19.36 6.75
N SER A 134 3.49 18.87 6.59
CA SER A 134 3.83 17.78 5.67
C SER A 134 4.11 16.46 6.39
N ASP A 135 5.32 16.31 6.94
CA ASP A 135 5.80 15.03 7.44
C ASP A 135 5.29 14.72 8.85
N PHE A 136 5.01 15.74 9.66
CA PHE A 136 4.61 15.62 11.05
C PHE A 136 3.14 16.02 11.31
N ILE A 137 2.31 16.05 10.27
CA ILE A 137 0.89 16.44 10.38
C ILE A 137 0.13 15.58 11.39
N PHE A 138 0.46 14.30 11.52
CA PHE A 138 -0.16 13.41 12.48
C PHE A 138 0.03 13.87 13.92
N SER A 139 1.21 14.41 14.27
CA SER A 139 1.48 14.97 15.60
C SER A 139 0.64 16.20 15.88
N ALA A 140 0.53 17.10 14.89
CA ALA A 140 -0.30 18.29 14.99
C ALA A 140 -1.78 17.91 15.20
N ILE A 141 -2.27 16.92 14.46
CA ILE A 141 -3.64 16.40 14.62
C ILE A 141 -3.83 15.79 16.02
N CYS A 142 -2.87 15.00 16.51
CA CYS A 142 -2.96 14.43 17.86
C CYS A 142 -2.89 15.50 18.95
N GLU A 143 -2.14 16.58 18.75
CA GLU A 143 -2.09 17.69 19.69
C GLU A 143 -3.41 18.44 19.78
N GLU A 144 -4.01 18.79 18.65
CA GLU A 144 -5.23 19.60 18.61
C GLU A 144 -6.50 18.81 18.85
N LEU A 145 -6.62 17.60 18.25
CA LEU A 145 -7.83 16.77 18.27
C LEU A 145 -7.74 15.54 19.20
N GLY A 146 -6.55 15.28 19.73
CA GLY A 146 -6.31 14.17 20.65
C GLY A 146 -5.98 12.84 19.98
N VAL A 147 -5.42 11.94 20.80
CA VAL A 147 -4.99 10.61 20.36
C VAL A 147 -6.19 9.75 19.90
N ILE A 148 -7.38 9.95 20.46
CA ILE A 148 -8.59 9.23 20.01
C ILE A 148 -8.90 9.53 18.55
N PHE A 149 -8.79 10.80 18.13
CA PHE A 149 -8.97 11.17 16.73
C PHE A 149 -7.85 10.60 15.84
N GLY A 150 -6.59 10.64 16.32
CA GLY A 150 -5.45 10.00 15.63
C GLY A 150 -5.67 8.50 15.40
N LEU A 151 -6.19 7.77 16.41
CA LEU A 151 -6.53 6.34 16.25
C LEU A 151 -7.67 6.13 15.27
N ALA A 152 -8.71 6.96 15.30
CA ALA A 152 -9.80 6.89 14.32
C ALA A 152 -9.28 7.11 12.90
N MET A 153 -8.36 8.04 12.70
CA MET A 153 -7.71 8.27 11.40
C MET A 153 -6.91 7.05 10.95
N ILE A 154 -6.16 6.39 11.82
CA ILE A 154 -5.45 5.15 11.51
C ILE A 154 -6.43 4.06 11.09
N LEU A 155 -7.57 3.92 11.75
CA LEU A 155 -8.60 2.95 11.36
C LEU A 155 -9.17 3.24 9.96
N VAL A 156 -9.36 4.51 9.61
CA VAL A 156 -9.79 4.90 8.25
C VAL A 156 -8.71 4.52 7.23
N ILE A 157 -7.44 4.81 7.48
CA ILE A 157 -6.32 4.43 6.61
C ILE A 157 -6.29 2.92 6.37
N VAL A 158 -6.41 2.12 7.43
CA VAL A 158 -6.45 0.65 7.33
C VAL A 158 -7.69 0.19 6.56
N SER A 159 -8.84 0.81 6.78
CA SER A 159 -10.09 0.49 6.04
C SER A 159 -9.96 0.75 4.54
N ILE A 160 -9.32 1.85 4.14
CA ILE A 160 -9.02 2.15 2.74
C ILE A 160 -8.10 1.07 2.14
N PHE A 161 -7.02 0.73 2.84
CA PHE A 161 -6.12 -0.33 2.40
C PHE A 161 -6.85 -1.67 2.21
N LEU A 162 -7.67 -2.08 3.20
CA LEU A 162 -8.44 -3.32 3.11
C LEU A 162 -9.45 -3.29 1.95
N SER A 163 -10.05 -2.13 1.68
CA SER A 163 -10.93 -1.95 0.52
C SER A 163 -10.18 -2.13 -0.80
N PHE A 164 -8.99 -1.57 -0.94
CA PHE A 164 -8.15 -1.73 -2.12
C PHE A 164 -7.68 -3.17 -2.30
N ALA A 165 -7.22 -3.82 -1.22
CA ALA A 165 -6.84 -5.22 -1.23
C ALA A 165 -8.02 -6.13 -1.63
N ASN A 166 -9.23 -5.83 -1.14
CA ASN A 166 -10.44 -6.57 -1.49
C ASN A 166 -10.80 -6.41 -2.99
N VAL A 167 -10.65 -5.22 -3.57
CA VAL A 167 -10.80 -5.00 -5.02
C VAL A 167 -9.83 -5.88 -5.78
N ALA A 168 -8.56 -5.87 -5.40
CA ALA A 168 -7.53 -6.68 -6.03
C ALA A 168 -7.80 -8.19 -5.93
N MET A 169 -8.29 -8.68 -4.77
CA MET A 169 -8.61 -10.10 -4.59
C MET A 169 -9.81 -10.56 -5.42
N LYS A 170 -10.79 -9.69 -5.66
CA LYS A 170 -11.98 -9.99 -6.48
C LYS A 170 -11.71 -9.95 -7.97
N CYS A 171 -10.64 -9.30 -8.41
CA CYS A 171 -10.29 -9.16 -9.81
C CYS A 171 -9.82 -10.50 -10.40
N LYS A 172 -10.41 -10.93 -11.53
CA LYS A 172 -10.09 -12.19 -12.22
C LYS A 172 -8.88 -12.02 -13.14
N GLU A 173 -8.74 -10.87 -13.77
CA GLU A 173 -7.65 -10.58 -14.68
C GLU A 173 -6.35 -10.30 -13.92
N PRO A 174 -5.27 -11.07 -14.17
CA PRO A 174 -4.02 -10.96 -13.41
C PRO A 174 -3.39 -9.57 -13.47
N PHE A 175 -3.46 -8.90 -14.62
CA PHE A 175 -2.88 -7.57 -14.79
C PHE A 175 -3.52 -6.55 -13.83
N TYR A 176 -4.84 -6.43 -13.85
CA TYR A 176 -5.55 -5.49 -12.97
C TYR A 176 -5.42 -5.85 -11.50
N LYS A 177 -5.37 -7.15 -11.19
CA LYS A 177 -5.10 -7.64 -9.83
C LYS A 177 -3.77 -7.12 -9.30
N TYR A 178 -2.68 -7.26 -10.07
CA TYR A 178 -1.37 -6.79 -9.65
C TYR A 178 -1.27 -5.27 -9.61
N VAL A 179 -1.92 -4.56 -10.51
CA VAL A 179 -2.00 -3.09 -10.48
C VAL A 179 -2.66 -2.63 -9.17
N ALA A 180 -3.83 -3.16 -8.82
CA ALA A 180 -4.54 -2.79 -7.59
C ALA A 180 -3.74 -3.17 -6.33
N LEU A 181 -3.09 -4.35 -6.29
CA LEU A 181 -2.23 -4.76 -5.18
C LEU A 181 -0.99 -3.86 -5.03
N GLY A 182 -0.35 -3.50 -6.14
CA GLY A 182 0.80 -2.61 -6.14
C GLY A 182 0.46 -1.25 -5.55
N PHE A 183 -0.61 -0.63 -6.02
CA PHE A 183 -1.07 0.66 -5.49
C PHE A 183 -1.55 0.58 -4.04
N SER A 184 -2.22 -0.50 -3.64
CA SER A 184 -2.57 -0.75 -2.23
C SER A 184 -1.31 -0.81 -1.35
N SER A 185 -0.28 -1.51 -1.84
CA SER A 185 0.99 -1.67 -1.11
C SER A 185 1.74 -0.35 -0.98
N ILE A 186 1.80 0.47 -2.04
CA ILE A 186 2.39 1.81 -1.99
C ILE A 186 1.68 2.64 -0.92
N TYR A 187 0.34 2.69 -0.97
CA TYR A 187 -0.47 3.46 -0.04
C TYR A 187 -0.21 3.09 1.42
N ILE A 188 -0.29 1.81 1.77
CA ILE A 188 -0.13 1.38 3.17
C ILE A 188 1.30 1.51 3.66
N VAL A 189 2.29 1.23 2.81
CA VAL A 189 3.71 1.39 3.16
C VAL A 189 4.03 2.85 3.42
N GLN A 190 3.56 3.77 2.57
CA GLN A 190 3.73 5.19 2.76
C GLN A 190 3.11 5.68 4.08
N CYS A 191 1.87 5.28 4.37
CA CYS A 191 1.21 5.59 5.64
C CYS A 191 2.00 5.02 6.84
N PHE A 192 2.46 3.77 6.75
CA PHE A 192 3.23 3.13 7.81
C PHE A 192 4.56 3.85 8.09
N LEU A 193 5.27 4.24 7.03
CA LEU A 193 6.55 4.94 7.17
C LEU A 193 6.36 6.34 7.79
N ASN A 194 5.31 7.07 7.42
CA ASN A 194 5.00 8.36 8.03
C ASN A 194 4.62 8.20 9.51
N LEU A 195 3.57 7.43 9.79
CA LEU A 195 3.08 7.21 11.15
C LEU A 195 4.14 6.62 12.07
N GLY A 196 4.89 5.64 11.58
CA GLY A 196 5.98 5.00 12.32
C GLY A 196 7.14 5.96 12.61
N GLY A 197 7.47 6.85 11.67
CA GLY A 197 8.49 7.88 11.85
C GLY A 197 8.11 8.92 12.89
N VAL A 198 6.88 9.40 12.84
CA VAL A 198 6.34 10.42 13.74
C VAL A 198 6.18 9.92 15.18
N THR A 199 5.80 8.65 15.35
CA THR A 199 5.62 8.00 16.66
C THR A 199 6.89 7.37 17.24
N LYS A 200 8.04 7.60 16.62
CA LYS A 200 9.33 6.97 17.02
C LYS A 200 9.33 5.43 16.93
N PHE A 201 8.46 4.82 16.16
CA PHE A 201 8.49 3.37 15.93
C PHE A 201 9.63 2.96 14.98
N ILE A 202 9.87 3.79 13.96
CA ILE A 202 10.99 3.66 13.00
C ILE A 202 11.70 5.02 12.84
N PRO A 203 12.92 5.07 12.29
CA PRO A 203 13.56 6.33 11.93
C PRO A 203 12.70 7.11 10.93
N SER A 204 12.55 8.43 11.12
CA SER A 204 11.74 9.27 10.23
C SER A 204 12.32 9.28 8.82
N THR A 205 11.47 9.07 7.83
CA THR A 205 11.87 8.99 6.41
C THR A 205 11.61 10.27 5.63
N GLY A 206 10.84 11.22 6.20
CA GLY A 206 10.46 12.46 5.52
C GLY A 206 9.38 12.23 4.46
N VAL A 207 8.54 11.22 4.64
CA VAL A 207 7.47 10.87 3.71
C VAL A 207 6.16 11.48 4.20
N THR A 208 5.39 12.06 3.30
CA THR A 208 4.07 12.65 3.59
C THR A 208 3.01 11.59 3.86
N LEU A 209 2.01 11.94 4.70
CA LEU A 209 0.83 11.10 4.94
C LEU A 209 -0.19 11.28 3.81
N PRO A 210 -0.53 10.24 3.02
CA PRO A 210 -1.45 10.34 1.90
C PRO A 210 -2.79 10.97 2.27
N LEU A 211 -3.27 11.94 1.47
CA LEU A 211 -4.51 12.70 1.62
C LEU A 211 -4.60 13.63 2.85
N VAL A 212 -3.67 13.57 3.78
CA VAL A 212 -3.69 14.35 5.03
C VAL A 212 -2.64 15.45 5.00
N SER A 213 -1.41 15.11 4.58
CA SER A 213 -0.32 16.07 4.52
C SER A 213 -0.51 17.14 3.45
N TYR A 214 -0.04 18.33 3.75
CA TYR A 214 0.10 19.38 2.76
C TYR A 214 1.19 18.99 1.74
N GLY A 215 0.82 18.97 0.46
CA GLY A 215 1.74 18.65 -0.64
C GLY A 215 0.98 18.35 -1.93
N VAL A 216 1.02 19.28 -2.89
CA VAL A 216 0.25 19.17 -4.14
C VAL A 216 0.59 17.90 -4.90
N SER A 217 1.88 17.56 -5.03
CA SER A 217 2.33 16.34 -5.73
C SER A 217 1.89 15.05 -5.02
N SER A 218 1.94 15.04 -3.68
CA SER A 218 1.51 13.89 -2.88
C SER A 218 0.00 13.66 -2.98
N VAL A 219 -0.79 14.72 -2.89
CA VAL A 219 -2.25 14.65 -3.03
C VAL A 219 -2.62 14.20 -4.43
N LEU A 220 -2.01 14.78 -5.48
CA LEU A 220 -2.28 14.42 -6.87
C LEU A 220 -1.95 12.95 -7.15
N SER A 221 -0.77 12.47 -6.73
CA SER A 221 -0.38 11.08 -6.92
C SER A 221 -1.30 10.12 -6.18
N THR A 222 -1.72 10.47 -4.97
CA THR A 222 -2.67 9.66 -4.20
C THR A 222 -4.03 9.62 -4.87
N LEU A 223 -4.56 10.74 -5.38
CA LEU A 223 -5.82 10.77 -6.14
C LEU A 223 -5.74 9.92 -7.42
N ILE A 224 -4.60 9.92 -8.11
CA ILE A 224 -4.38 9.05 -9.27
C ILE A 224 -4.43 7.57 -8.86
N ILE A 225 -3.79 7.20 -7.75
CA ILE A 225 -3.87 5.84 -7.19
C ILE A 225 -5.32 5.43 -6.94
N PHE A 226 -6.09 6.29 -6.27
CA PHE A 226 -7.52 6.04 -5.99
C PHE A 226 -8.32 5.89 -7.29
N ALA A 227 -8.12 6.77 -8.27
CA ALA A 227 -8.81 6.70 -9.55
C ALA A 227 -8.52 5.39 -10.31
N ILE A 228 -7.26 4.94 -10.31
CA ILE A 228 -6.88 3.68 -10.96
C ILE A 228 -7.51 2.48 -10.25
N VAL A 229 -7.45 2.42 -8.91
CA VAL A 229 -8.07 1.32 -8.15
C VAL A 229 -9.59 1.32 -8.33
N GLN A 230 -10.23 2.49 -8.36
CA GLN A 230 -11.65 2.61 -8.67
C GLN A 230 -11.97 2.13 -10.09
N GLY A 231 -11.14 2.46 -11.08
CA GLY A 231 -11.27 1.94 -12.44
C GLY A 231 -11.19 0.41 -12.50
N VAL A 232 -10.23 -0.18 -11.77
CA VAL A 232 -10.12 -1.65 -11.65
C VAL A 232 -11.37 -2.26 -11.02
N TYR A 233 -11.93 -1.61 -9.99
CA TYR A 233 -13.18 -2.07 -9.36
C TYR A 233 -14.36 -2.08 -10.35
N VAL A 234 -14.54 -1.02 -11.14
CA VAL A 234 -15.61 -0.92 -12.14
C VAL A 234 -15.47 -2.01 -13.21
N ILE A 235 -14.25 -2.21 -13.74
CA ILE A 235 -13.97 -3.26 -14.73
C ILE A 235 -14.30 -4.64 -14.15
N SER A 236 -13.78 -4.96 -12.98
CA SER A 236 -14.01 -6.25 -12.31
C SER A 236 -15.49 -6.50 -12.02
N SER A 237 -16.22 -5.49 -11.58
CA SER A 237 -17.66 -5.59 -11.32
C SER A 237 -18.46 -5.83 -12.60
N SER A 238 -18.12 -5.14 -13.69
CA SER A 238 -18.80 -5.31 -14.98
C SER A 238 -18.59 -6.70 -15.58
N GLU A 239 -17.39 -7.26 -15.44
CA GLU A 239 -17.09 -8.63 -15.86
C GLU A 239 -17.85 -9.68 -15.03
N ALA A 240 -17.93 -9.48 -13.72
CA ALA A 240 -18.70 -10.36 -12.84
C ALA A 240 -20.19 -10.40 -13.23
N VAL A 241 -20.79 -9.23 -13.51
CA VAL A 241 -22.20 -9.14 -13.95
C VAL A 241 -22.40 -9.82 -15.32
N LYS A 242 -21.48 -9.64 -16.26
CA LYS A 242 -21.56 -10.33 -17.57
C LYS A 242 -21.49 -11.85 -17.40
N TYR A 243 -20.58 -12.34 -16.59
CA TYR A 243 -20.42 -13.77 -16.32
C TYR A 243 -21.69 -14.40 -15.70
N GLU A 244 -22.30 -13.75 -14.72
CA GLU A 244 -23.55 -14.24 -14.11
C GLU A 244 -24.72 -14.26 -15.12
N ARG A 245 -24.84 -13.24 -15.96
CA ARG A 245 -25.84 -13.21 -17.04
C ARG A 245 -25.66 -14.35 -18.06
N GLU A 246 -24.42 -14.64 -18.45
CA GLU A 246 -24.14 -15.76 -19.35
C GLU A 246 -24.45 -17.11 -18.71
N LYS A 247 -24.14 -17.27 -17.44
CA LYS A 247 -24.45 -18.46 -16.66
C LYS A 247 -25.96 -18.68 -16.49
N GLU A 248 -26.72 -17.62 -16.25
CA GLU A 248 -28.18 -17.68 -16.21
C GLU A 248 -28.78 -18.08 -17.56
N LYS A 249 -28.31 -17.49 -18.67
CA LYS A 249 -28.72 -17.87 -20.02
C LYS A 249 -28.42 -19.34 -20.34
N ALA A 250 -27.25 -19.83 -19.93
CA ALA A 250 -26.88 -21.23 -20.10
C ALA A 250 -27.81 -22.16 -19.30
N ARG A 251 -28.12 -21.80 -18.05
CA ARG A 251 -29.07 -22.55 -17.21
C ARG A 251 -30.49 -22.56 -17.79
N GLN A 252 -30.96 -21.45 -18.34
CA GLN A 252 -32.26 -21.37 -19.00
C GLN A 252 -32.32 -22.30 -20.22
N LYS A 253 -31.31 -22.28 -21.09
CA LYS A 253 -31.23 -23.21 -22.25
C LYS A 253 -31.26 -24.68 -21.84
N LEU A 254 -30.54 -25.04 -20.78
CA LEU A 254 -30.58 -26.41 -20.26
C LEU A 254 -31.98 -26.82 -19.78
N ARG A 255 -32.68 -25.95 -19.03
CA ARG A 255 -34.05 -26.21 -18.57
C ARG A 255 -35.02 -26.33 -19.73
N GLU A 256 -34.90 -25.53 -20.77
CA GLU A 256 -35.68 -25.61 -21.99
C GLU A 256 -35.48 -26.96 -22.72
N GLN A 257 -34.21 -27.40 -22.83
CA GLN A 257 -33.88 -28.69 -23.41
C GLN A 257 -34.46 -29.87 -22.59
N GLU A 258 -34.29 -29.84 -21.27
CA GLU A 258 -34.87 -30.86 -20.37
C GLU A 258 -36.39 -30.92 -20.47
N SER A 259 -37.05 -29.76 -20.54
CA SER A 259 -38.52 -29.71 -20.69
C SER A 259 -38.97 -30.24 -22.03
N ALA A 260 -38.27 -29.93 -23.12
CA ALA A 260 -38.57 -30.46 -24.46
C ALA A 260 -38.39 -31.97 -24.53
N VAL A 261 -37.32 -32.54 -23.95
CA VAL A 261 -37.11 -33.98 -23.85
C VAL A 261 -38.20 -34.69 -23.04
N ASN A 262 -38.62 -34.08 -21.90
CA ASN A 262 -39.68 -34.66 -21.07
C ASN A 262 -41.04 -34.62 -21.76
N THR A 263 -41.36 -33.57 -22.50
CA THR A 263 -42.54 -33.45 -23.31
C THR A 263 -42.56 -34.48 -24.43
N GLY A 264 -41.45 -34.67 -25.14
CA GLY A 264 -41.30 -35.71 -26.18
C GLY A 264 -41.52 -37.15 -25.65
N ARG A 265 -40.93 -37.44 -24.47
CA ARG A 265 -41.14 -38.72 -23.78
C ARG A 265 -42.58 -38.99 -23.37
N ARG A 266 -43.30 -37.93 -23.01
CA ARG A 266 -44.73 -38.02 -22.59
C ARG A 266 -45.63 -38.28 -23.79
N THR A 267 -45.40 -37.63 -24.90
CA THR A 267 -46.13 -37.86 -26.15
C THR A 267 -45.87 -39.24 -26.75
N ASP A 268 -44.66 -39.76 -26.64
CA ASP A 268 -44.33 -41.12 -27.08
C ASP A 268 -44.94 -42.22 -26.19
N ARG A 269 -45.09 -42.00 -24.90
CA ARG A 269 -45.84 -42.89 -23.99
C ARG A 269 -47.32 -42.89 -24.28
N GLU A 270 -47.93 -41.76 -24.51
CA GLU A 270 -49.37 -41.65 -24.87
C GLU A 270 -49.70 -42.31 -26.19
N ARG A 271 -48.82 -42.22 -27.18
CA ARG A 271 -48.97 -42.97 -28.48
C ARG A 271 -48.85 -44.48 -28.33
N LYS A 272 -48.04 -44.99 -27.39
CA LYS A 272 -47.90 -46.43 -27.13
C LYS A 272 -49.04 -47.05 -26.33
N THR A 273 -49.86 -46.26 -25.65
CA THR A 273 -51.01 -46.73 -24.88
C THR A 273 -52.35 -46.68 -25.65
N THR A 274 -52.33 -46.07 -26.85
CA THR A 274 -53.55 -45.92 -27.71
C THR A 274 -53.53 -46.86 -28.90
N ASN A 275 -52.49 -47.71 -29.08
CA ASN A 275 -52.43 -48.81 -30.00
C ASN A 275 -52.46 -50.16 -29.23
#